data_bf2740e67330e8901ff02357ceacf828
#
_entry.id   bf2740e67330e8901ff02357ceacf828
#
_cell.length_a   1.000
_cell.length_b   1.000
_cell.length_c   1.000
_cell.angle_alpha   90.00
_cell.angle_beta   90.00
_cell.angle_gamma   90.00
#
_symmetry.space_group_name_H-M   'P 1'
#
loop_
_entity.id
_entity.type
_entity.pdbx_description
1 polymer ?
#
loop_
_entity_poly.entity_id
_entity_poly.type
_entity_poly.pdbx_seq_one_letter_code
_entity_poly.pdbx_strand_id
1 'polypeptide(L)'
;MSEYDRDFWEQRWSQALRAHGDRVAQRPPNAHLTAEIGDLRPGRALDAGCGHGSDTLWLAARGWQVTAVDFAATALAYARSTAEAMGPDVAERIDWVEADLATWTPQRDEYDLVVCLYVHVAGSVEEMVQRMATGVARGGTLFLVGHRPIDPATGAATAAAGQVQVSVEAALAALDPGQWQPIVADERPRPMAGTGVDAVIRAGRRS
;
A
#
# COMPACT_ATOMS: atom_id res chain seq x y z
N MET A 1 18.62 -3.53 -14.60
CA MET A 1 18.40 -3.44 -13.14
C MET A 1 17.40 -2.31 -12.95
N SER A 2 16.35 -2.52 -12.21
CA SER A 2 15.38 -1.48 -11.89
C SER A 2 16.05 -0.46 -10.96
N GLU A 3 15.77 0.83 -11.16
CA GLU A 3 16.26 1.92 -10.30
C GLU A 3 15.72 1.81 -8.86
N TYR A 4 14.66 1.02 -8.66
CA TYR A 4 13.93 0.82 -7.39
C TYR A 4 13.92 -0.67 -7.01
N ASP A 5 15.10 -1.31 -6.99
CA ASP A 5 15.27 -2.69 -6.58
C ASP A 5 15.35 -2.84 -5.04
N ARG A 6 15.51 -4.09 -4.57
CA ARG A 6 15.65 -4.41 -3.15
C ARG A 6 16.77 -3.63 -2.48
N ASP A 7 17.95 -3.55 -3.12
CA ASP A 7 19.12 -2.90 -2.52
C ASP A 7 18.89 -1.40 -2.35
N PHE A 8 18.24 -0.76 -3.32
CA PHE A 8 17.85 0.65 -3.22
C PHE A 8 16.95 0.90 -2.01
N TRP A 9 15.89 0.10 -1.84
CA TRP A 9 14.94 0.28 -0.73
C TRP A 9 15.54 -0.09 0.62
N GLU A 10 16.35 -1.15 0.69
CA GLU A 10 17.06 -1.53 1.91
C GLU A 10 18.00 -0.42 2.39
N GLN A 11 18.77 0.20 1.47
CA GLN A 11 19.61 1.34 1.79
C GLN A 11 18.77 2.55 2.22
N ARG A 12 17.69 2.84 1.51
CA ARG A 12 16.80 3.98 1.82
C ARG A 12 16.17 3.85 3.20
N TRP A 13 15.66 2.67 3.54
CA TRP A 13 15.10 2.41 4.87
C TRP A 13 16.17 2.46 5.95
N SER A 14 17.32 1.83 5.74
CA SER A 14 18.45 1.88 6.67
C SER A 14 18.92 3.33 6.96
N GLN A 15 18.98 4.16 5.94
CA GLN A 15 19.34 5.58 6.10
C GLN A 15 18.25 6.37 6.85
N ALA A 16 16.97 6.20 6.46
CA ALA A 16 15.85 6.89 7.08
C ALA A 16 15.72 6.56 8.57
N LEU A 17 15.84 5.29 8.92
CA LEU A 17 15.74 4.83 10.31
C LEU A 17 16.92 5.29 11.16
N ARG A 18 18.15 5.27 10.62
CA ARG A 18 19.33 5.81 11.35
C ARG A 18 19.27 7.32 11.58
N ALA A 19 18.78 8.06 10.57
CA ALA A 19 18.77 9.52 10.64
C ALA A 19 17.55 10.08 11.41
N HIS A 20 16.41 9.39 11.35
CA HIS A 20 15.12 9.93 11.78
C HIS A 20 14.18 8.85 12.36
N GLY A 21 14.69 7.85 13.07
CA GLY A 21 13.89 6.75 13.62
C GLY A 21 12.65 7.22 14.38
N ASP A 22 12.79 8.22 15.26
CA ASP A 22 11.67 8.79 16.03
C ASP A 22 10.59 9.42 15.13
N ARG A 23 10.97 10.04 14.02
CA ARG A 23 10.03 10.62 13.06
C ARG A 23 9.33 9.53 12.23
N VAL A 24 10.03 8.45 11.94
CA VAL A 24 9.44 7.31 11.25
C VAL A 24 8.39 6.65 12.15
N ALA A 25 8.69 6.48 13.45
CA ALA A 25 7.74 5.94 14.43
C ALA A 25 6.46 6.78 14.57
N GLN A 26 6.57 8.09 14.39
CA GLN A 26 5.47 9.04 14.53
C GLN A 26 4.71 9.30 13.21
N ARG A 27 5.08 8.63 12.12
CA ARG A 27 4.35 8.80 10.86
C ARG A 27 2.91 8.29 11.03
N PRO A 28 1.91 9.16 10.77
CA PRO A 28 0.53 8.72 10.78
C PRO A 28 0.29 7.74 9.63
N PRO A 29 -0.75 6.91 9.73
CA PRO A 29 -1.21 6.11 8.60
C PRO A 29 -1.61 7.02 7.43
N ASN A 30 -1.64 6.45 6.24
CA ASN A 30 -2.03 7.16 5.03
C ASN A 30 -3.43 7.78 5.18
N ALA A 31 -3.55 9.08 4.95
CA ALA A 31 -4.82 9.79 5.15
C ALA A 31 -5.91 9.37 4.16
N HIS A 32 -5.55 8.96 2.92
CA HIS A 32 -6.52 8.38 1.99
C HIS A 32 -7.02 7.02 2.48
N LEU A 33 -6.11 6.17 3.01
CA LEU A 33 -6.50 4.90 3.60
C LEU A 33 -7.48 5.10 4.77
N THR A 34 -7.15 5.98 5.71
CA THR A 34 -8.00 6.21 6.89
C THR A 34 -9.37 6.77 6.52
N ALA A 35 -9.43 7.63 5.51
CA ALA A 35 -10.68 8.21 5.03
C ALA A 35 -11.58 7.21 4.31
N GLU A 36 -11.00 6.31 3.50
CA GLU A 36 -11.77 5.40 2.63
C GLU A 36 -12.07 4.05 3.28
N ILE A 37 -11.24 3.62 4.23
CA ILE A 37 -11.29 2.27 4.81
C ILE A 37 -11.74 2.30 6.27
N GLY A 38 -11.73 3.48 6.92
CA GLY A 38 -11.99 3.62 8.36
C GLY A 38 -13.31 3.02 8.86
N ASP A 39 -14.33 2.98 8.03
CA ASP A 39 -15.68 2.49 8.35
C ASP A 39 -15.90 1.01 7.95
N LEU A 40 -14.93 0.37 7.30
CA LEU A 40 -15.04 -1.04 6.96
C LEU A 40 -14.97 -1.92 8.22
N ARG A 41 -15.76 -3.00 8.21
CA ARG A 41 -15.70 -4.00 9.26
C ARG A 41 -14.36 -4.73 9.19
N PRO A 42 -13.60 -4.82 10.29
CA PRO A 42 -12.35 -5.59 10.33
C PRO A 42 -12.56 -7.06 9.96
N GLY A 43 -11.62 -7.58 9.20
CA GLY A 43 -11.51 -8.96 8.75
C GLY A 43 -10.03 -9.28 8.49
N ARG A 44 -9.73 -9.95 7.36
CA ARG A 44 -8.36 -10.23 6.92
C ARG A 44 -7.89 -9.18 5.95
N ALA A 45 -6.75 -8.58 6.20
CA ALA A 45 -6.15 -7.56 5.33
C ALA A 45 -4.78 -8.00 4.81
N LEU A 46 -4.46 -7.63 3.59
CA LEU A 46 -3.11 -7.65 3.04
C LEU A 46 -2.61 -6.20 2.89
N ASP A 47 -1.46 -5.90 3.47
CA ASP A 47 -0.73 -4.66 3.24
C ASP A 47 0.49 -4.97 2.35
N ALA A 48 0.35 -4.75 1.05
CA ALA A 48 1.33 -5.07 0.04
C ALA A 48 2.28 -3.88 -0.18
N GLY A 49 3.55 -4.02 0.22
CA GLY A 49 4.54 -2.96 0.27
C GLY A 49 4.44 -2.14 1.55
N CYS A 50 4.34 -2.81 2.69
CA CYS A 50 4.02 -2.22 3.99
C CYS A 50 5.12 -1.28 4.53
N GLY A 51 6.36 -1.35 4.01
CA GLY A 51 7.48 -0.55 4.46
C GLY A 51 7.70 -0.62 5.97
N HIS A 52 7.71 0.54 6.63
CA HIS A 52 7.87 0.66 8.09
C HIS A 52 6.59 0.38 8.90
N GLY A 53 5.52 -0.02 8.25
CA GLY A 53 4.33 -0.59 8.88
C GLY A 53 3.29 0.39 9.41
N SER A 54 3.33 1.70 9.12
CA SER A 54 2.35 2.65 9.70
C SER A 54 0.91 2.29 9.38
N ASP A 55 0.63 1.85 8.15
CA ASP A 55 -0.71 1.44 7.70
C ASP A 55 -1.09 0.07 8.28
N THR A 56 -0.15 -0.88 8.28
CA THR A 56 -0.28 -2.19 8.95
C THR A 56 -0.68 -2.05 10.42
N LEU A 57 0.07 -1.22 11.18
CA LEU A 57 -0.16 -1.00 12.61
C LEU A 57 -1.54 -0.36 12.87
N TRP A 58 -1.92 0.59 12.03
CA TRP A 58 -3.24 1.22 12.11
C TRP A 58 -4.37 0.22 11.85
N LEU A 59 -4.23 -0.65 10.84
CA LEU A 59 -5.20 -1.70 10.56
C LEU A 59 -5.30 -2.68 11.73
N ALA A 60 -4.16 -3.18 12.23
CA ALA A 60 -4.13 -4.13 13.34
C ALA A 60 -4.74 -3.56 14.62
N ALA A 61 -4.45 -2.29 14.96
CA ALA A 61 -5.02 -1.60 16.10
C ALA A 61 -6.56 -1.43 15.99
N ARG A 62 -7.11 -1.50 14.78
CA ARG A 62 -8.56 -1.48 14.51
C ARG A 62 -9.18 -2.87 14.43
N GLY A 63 -8.41 -3.91 14.70
CA GLY A 63 -8.89 -5.30 14.79
C GLY A 63 -8.74 -6.12 13.51
N TRP A 64 -8.08 -5.62 12.46
CA TRP A 64 -7.77 -6.39 11.27
C TRP A 64 -6.70 -7.45 11.58
N GLN A 65 -6.84 -8.65 10.98
CA GLN A 65 -5.76 -9.63 10.87
C GLN A 65 -4.95 -9.29 9.61
N VAL A 66 -3.71 -8.88 9.77
CA VAL A 66 -2.94 -8.28 8.67
C VAL A 66 -1.79 -9.17 8.25
N THR A 67 -1.73 -9.52 6.96
CA THR A 67 -0.50 -10.00 6.33
C THR A 67 0.23 -8.78 5.76
N ALA A 68 1.41 -8.47 6.28
CA ALA A 68 2.22 -7.32 5.88
C ALA A 68 3.43 -7.79 5.08
N VAL A 69 3.49 -7.39 3.81
CA VAL A 69 4.50 -7.87 2.87
C VAL A 69 5.41 -6.72 2.43
N ASP A 70 6.71 -6.91 2.56
CA ASP A 70 7.73 -6.03 1.98
C ASP A 70 9.00 -6.84 1.71
N PHE A 71 9.84 -6.40 0.80
CA PHE A 71 11.13 -7.06 0.56
C PHE A 71 12.28 -6.47 1.38
N ALA A 72 12.10 -5.30 2.00
CA ALA A 72 13.12 -4.63 2.81
C ALA A 72 13.12 -5.17 4.25
N ALA A 73 14.06 -6.08 4.54
CA ALA A 73 14.19 -6.72 5.86
C ALA A 73 14.36 -5.70 6.99
N THR A 74 15.11 -4.60 6.75
CA THR A 74 15.29 -3.52 7.72
C THR A 74 13.97 -2.82 8.06
N ALA A 75 13.10 -2.59 7.07
CA ALA A 75 11.79 -1.97 7.30
C ALA A 75 10.88 -2.91 8.10
N LEU A 76 10.81 -4.20 7.73
CA LEU A 76 10.03 -5.21 8.44
C LEU A 76 10.47 -5.41 9.89
N ALA A 77 11.78 -5.45 10.14
CA ALA A 77 12.31 -5.59 11.50
C ALA A 77 11.90 -4.40 12.39
N TYR A 78 11.98 -3.19 11.84
CA TYR A 78 11.54 -1.99 12.52
C TYR A 78 10.03 -1.99 12.79
N ALA A 79 9.21 -2.32 11.79
CA ALA A 79 7.76 -2.38 11.90
C ALA A 79 7.31 -3.41 12.96
N ARG A 80 7.94 -4.58 12.97
CA ARG A 80 7.71 -5.63 13.98
C ARG A 80 8.02 -5.14 15.38
N SER A 81 9.19 -4.54 15.59
CA SER A 81 9.56 -3.97 16.90
C SER A 81 8.58 -2.90 17.37
N THR A 82 8.07 -2.09 16.44
CA THR A 82 7.04 -1.08 16.75
C THR A 82 5.72 -1.74 17.15
N ALA A 83 5.30 -2.80 16.46
CA ALA A 83 4.10 -3.56 16.81
C ALA A 83 4.20 -4.18 18.21
N GLU A 84 5.35 -4.78 18.53
CA GLU A 84 5.65 -5.36 19.85
C GLU A 84 5.57 -4.30 20.96
N ALA A 85 6.09 -3.10 20.71
CA ALA A 85 6.03 -1.97 21.64
C ALA A 85 4.60 -1.44 21.84
N MET A 86 3.71 -1.59 20.86
CA MET A 86 2.28 -1.25 20.99
C MET A 86 1.50 -2.27 21.83
N GLY A 87 2.03 -3.48 22.02
CA GLY A 87 1.45 -4.53 22.84
C GLY A 87 0.94 -5.74 22.05
N PRO A 88 0.64 -6.85 22.77
CA PRO A 88 0.28 -8.12 22.15
C PRO A 88 -1.00 -8.03 21.30
N ASP A 89 -1.98 -7.24 21.70
CA ASP A 89 -3.24 -7.06 20.95
C ASP A 89 -3.04 -6.56 19.52
N VAL A 90 -1.94 -5.84 19.25
CA VAL A 90 -1.57 -5.39 17.91
C VAL A 90 -0.60 -6.38 17.28
N ALA A 91 0.46 -6.77 18.00
CA ALA A 91 1.54 -7.59 17.44
C ALA A 91 1.05 -8.97 16.97
N GLU A 92 0.16 -9.61 17.72
CA GLU A 92 -0.38 -10.95 17.42
C GLU A 92 -1.36 -10.97 16.23
N ARG A 93 -1.77 -9.77 15.74
CA ARG A 93 -2.64 -9.65 14.56
C ARG A 93 -1.88 -9.51 13.26
N ILE A 94 -0.55 -9.48 13.28
CA ILE A 94 0.26 -9.17 12.11
C ILE A 94 1.20 -10.32 11.76
N ASP A 95 1.04 -10.84 10.54
CA ASP A 95 1.97 -11.77 9.91
C ASP A 95 2.91 -10.99 8.99
N TRP A 96 4.20 -10.97 9.33
CA TRP A 96 5.23 -10.27 8.57
C TRP A 96 5.87 -11.21 7.54
N VAL A 97 5.81 -10.83 6.27
CA VAL A 97 6.30 -11.62 5.14
C VAL A 97 7.36 -10.85 4.39
N GLU A 98 8.59 -11.37 4.36
CA GLU A 98 9.64 -10.84 3.49
C GLU A 98 9.50 -11.45 2.09
N ALA A 99 9.02 -10.66 1.13
CA ALA A 99 8.83 -11.10 -0.25
C ALA A 99 8.86 -9.94 -1.25
N ASP A 100 9.27 -10.27 -2.48
CA ASP A 100 9.25 -9.33 -3.60
C ASP A 100 7.89 -9.37 -4.31
N LEU A 101 7.15 -8.27 -4.27
CA LEU A 101 5.85 -8.13 -4.92
C LEU A 101 5.91 -8.27 -6.46
N ALA A 102 7.09 -8.18 -7.06
CA ALA A 102 7.24 -8.46 -8.49
C ALA A 102 6.98 -9.93 -8.82
N THR A 103 7.23 -10.85 -7.87
CA THR A 103 7.09 -12.30 -8.06
C THR A 103 6.13 -12.96 -7.07
N TRP A 104 5.94 -12.36 -5.89
CA TRP A 104 5.03 -12.88 -4.88
C TRP A 104 3.57 -12.68 -5.28
N THR A 105 2.75 -13.67 -4.97
CA THR A 105 1.31 -13.64 -5.25
C THR A 105 0.53 -13.94 -3.97
N PRO A 106 -0.48 -13.15 -3.63
CA PRO A 106 -1.34 -13.44 -2.48
C PRO A 106 -2.12 -14.73 -2.69
N GLN A 107 -2.47 -15.39 -1.58
CA GLN A 107 -3.40 -16.50 -1.63
C GLN A 107 -4.74 -16.02 -2.20
N ARG A 108 -5.29 -16.78 -3.16
CA ARG A 108 -6.52 -16.42 -3.86
C ARG A 108 -7.71 -16.34 -2.91
N ASP A 109 -8.52 -15.27 -3.07
CA ASP A 109 -9.81 -15.08 -2.39
C ASP A 109 -9.70 -15.08 -0.85
N GLU A 110 -8.54 -14.65 -0.32
CA GLU A 110 -8.24 -14.74 1.12
C GLU A 110 -8.59 -13.49 1.92
N TYR A 111 -8.47 -12.31 1.32
CA TYR A 111 -8.47 -11.05 2.05
C TYR A 111 -9.76 -10.26 1.82
N ASP A 112 -10.36 -9.76 2.89
CA ASP A 112 -11.48 -8.82 2.85
C ASP A 112 -11.02 -7.44 2.38
N LEU A 113 -9.72 -7.13 2.58
CA LEU A 113 -9.08 -5.90 2.16
C LEU A 113 -7.67 -6.18 1.63
N VAL A 114 -7.36 -5.68 0.45
CA VAL A 114 -5.98 -5.61 -0.06
C VAL A 114 -5.61 -4.15 -0.26
N VAL A 115 -4.52 -3.73 0.39
CA VAL A 115 -3.96 -2.37 0.33
C VAL A 115 -2.63 -2.40 -0.39
N CYS A 116 -2.41 -1.46 -1.32
CA CYS A 116 -1.15 -1.31 -2.03
C CYS A 116 -0.89 0.19 -2.24
N LEU A 117 -0.02 0.78 -1.41
CA LEU A 117 0.17 2.23 -1.33
C LEU A 117 1.59 2.63 -1.73
N TYR A 118 1.69 3.48 -2.76
CA TYR A 118 2.94 4.04 -3.25
C TYR A 118 4.00 2.99 -3.65
N VAL A 119 3.56 1.81 -4.05
CA VAL A 119 4.47 0.73 -4.47
C VAL A 119 5.06 1.05 -5.84
N HIS A 120 6.37 0.92 -5.93
CA HIS A 120 7.12 1.04 -7.18
C HIS A 120 7.30 -0.35 -7.77
N VAL A 121 6.85 -0.55 -8.99
CA VAL A 121 6.91 -1.86 -9.65
C VAL A 121 8.01 -1.88 -10.69
N ALA A 122 8.84 -2.89 -10.64
CA ALA A 122 9.79 -3.18 -11.72
C ALA A 122 9.09 -3.99 -12.83
N GLY A 123 8.07 -3.40 -13.48
CA GLY A 123 7.28 -4.11 -14.50
C GLY A 123 5.97 -3.41 -14.80
N SER A 124 4.98 -4.17 -15.25
CA SER A 124 3.64 -3.64 -15.55
C SER A 124 2.86 -3.37 -14.27
N VAL A 125 2.33 -2.15 -14.16
CA VAL A 125 1.41 -1.75 -13.10
C VAL A 125 0.12 -2.57 -13.19
N GLU A 126 -0.39 -2.80 -14.40
CA GLU A 126 -1.58 -3.60 -14.64
C GLU A 126 -1.42 -5.04 -14.13
N GLU A 127 -0.28 -5.68 -14.41
CA GLU A 127 0.02 -7.03 -13.93
C GLU A 127 0.11 -7.07 -12.40
N MET A 128 0.69 -6.06 -11.77
CA MET A 128 0.74 -5.93 -10.32
C MET A 128 -0.67 -5.79 -9.74
N VAL A 129 -1.51 -4.91 -10.29
CA VAL A 129 -2.90 -4.72 -9.86
C VAL A 129 -3.69 -6.01 -10.00
N GLN A 130 -3.60 -6.70 -11.16
CA GLN A 130 -4.27 -7.98 -11.39
C GLN A 130 -3.84 -9.04 -10.38
N ARG A 131 -2.55 -9.13 -10.09
CA ARG A 131 -2.00 -10.07 -9.11
C ARG A 131 -2.53 -9.79 -7.70
N MET A 132 -2.49 -8.54 -7.24
CA MET A 132 -3.05 -8.15 -5.94
C MET A 132 -4.57 -8.38 -5.86
N ALA A 133 -5.28 -8.11 -6.95
CA ALA A 133 -6.71 -8.35 -7.07
C ALA A 133 -7.11 -9.82 -6.89
N THR A 134 -6.21 -10.78 -7.23
CA THR A 134 -6.51 -12.21 -7.01
C THR A 134 -6.67 -12.56 -5.52
N GLY A 135 -6.02 -11.83 -4.63
CA GLY A 135 -6.09 -12.04 -3.19
C GLY A 135 -7.38 -11.55 -2.54
N VAL A 136 -8.11 -10.65 -3.19
CA VAL A 136 -9.34 -10.08 -2.61
C VAL A 136 -10.46 -11.12 -2.63
N ALA A 137 -11.12 -11.36 -1.50
CA ALA A 137 -12.29 -12.24 -1.39
C ALA A 137 -13.52 -11.65 -2.11
N ARG A 138 -14.53 -12.48 -2.41
CA ARG A 138 -15.81 -11.97 -2.91
C ARG A 138 -16.46 -11.05 -1.91
N GLY A 139 -16.93 -9.89 -2.34
CA GLY A 139 -17.42 -8.81 -1.48
C GLY A 139 -16.32 -7.98 -0.80
N GLY A 140 -15.05 -8.35 -0.99
CA GLY A 140 -13.91 -7.62 -0.44
C GLY A 140 -13.53 -6.36 -1.24
N THR A 141 -12.52 -5.67 -0.75
CA THR A 141 -12.08 -4.36 -1.26
C THR A 141 -10.61 -4.40 -1.68
N LEU A 142 -10.31 -3.85 -2.85
CA LEU A 142 -8.97 -3.47 -3.29
C LEU A 142 -8.81 -1.95 -3.12
N PHE A 143 -7.74 -1.52 -2.42
CA PHE A 143 -7.43 -0.12 -2.21
C PHE A 143 -6.01 0.21 -2.67
N LEU A 144 -5.89 1.11 -3.63
CA LEU A 144 -4.64 1.47 -4.27
C LEU A 144 -4.42 2.97 -4.17
N VAL A 145 -3.18 3.40 -3.89
CA VAL A 145 -2.76 4.79 -3.98
C VAL A 145 -1.41 4.89 -4.68
N GLY A 146 -1.30 5.80 -5.63
CA GLY A 146 -0.06 6.07 -6.35
C GLY A 146 0.20 7.56 -6.54
N HIS A 147 1.47 7.95 -6.50
CA HIS A 147 1.85 9.31 -6.82
C HIS A 147 1.68 9.60 -8.32
N ARG A 148 1.13 10.74 -8.66
CA ARG A 148 1.07 11.21 -10.05
C ARG A 148 2.38 11.92 -10.42
N PRO A 149 3.02 11.54 -11.53
CA PRO A 149 4.26 12.19 -12.00
C PRO A 149 4.04 13.61 -12.53
N ILE A 150 2.81 13.90 -12.97
CA ILE A 150 2.39 15.21 -13.49
C ILE A 150 1.14 15.62 -12.72
N ASP A 151 1.11 16.86 -12.27
CA ASP A 151 -0.10 17.48 -11.70
C ASP A 151 -1.11 17.73 -12.82
N PRO A 152 -2.29 17.09 -12.81
CA PRO A 152 -3.27 17.21 -13.88
C PRO A 152 -3.89 18.62 -13.99
N ALA A 153 -3.90 19.40 -12.91
CA ALA A 153 -4.47 20.74 -12.90
C ALA A 153 -3.53 21.78 -13.54
N THR A 154 -2.22 21.60 -13.39
CA THR A 154 -1.21 22.57 -13.82
C THR A 154 -0.34 22.09 -14.98
N GLY A 155 -0.31 20.78 -15.24
CA GLY A 155 0.60 20.16 -16.21
C GLY A 155 2.07 20.15 -15.74
N ALA A 156 2.35 20.57 -14.51
CA ALA A 156 3.70 20.63 -13.98
C ALA A 156 4.18 19.25 -13.48
N ALA A 157 5.49 19.00 -13.62
CA ALA A 157 6.11 17.82 -13.03
C ALA A 157 6.05 17.88 -11.51
N THR A 158 5.66 16.76 -10.87
CA THR A 158 5.65 16.60 -9.40
C THR A 158 6.97 16.03 -8.91
N ALA A 159 7.11 15.87 -7.60
CA ALA A 159 8.25 15.17 -7.00
C ALA A 159 8.31 13.67 -7.37
N ALA A 160 7.26 13.12 -7.97
CA ALA A 160 7.17 11.74 -8.47
C ALA A 160 7.49 11.63 -9.97
N ALA A 161 7.99 12.69 -10.61
CA ALA A 161 8.38 12.66 -12.01
C ALA A 161 9.41 11.55 -12.26
N GLY A 162 9.18 10.74 -13.29
CA GLY A 162 10.01 9.58 -13.61
C GLY A 162 9.70 8.29 -12.83
N GLN A 163 8.81 8.36 -11.84
CA GLN A 163 8.37 7.16 -11.10
C GLN A 163 7.17 6.50 -11.80
N VAL A 164 7.18 5.17 -11.83
CA VAL A 164 6.06 4.37 -12.34
C VAL A 164 5.27 3.84 -11.15
N GLN A 165 4.06 4.34 -10.98
CA GLN A 165 3.13 3.92 -9.94
C GLN A 165 1.72 3.79 -10.53
N VAL A 166 0.80 3.24 -9.73
CA VAL A 166 -0.58 3.08 -10.15
C VAL A 166 -1.22 4.43 -10.51
N SER A 167 -1.95 4.45 -11.61
CA SER A 167 -2.85 5.55 -12.01
C SER A 167 -4.29 5.05 -11.99
N VAL A 168 -5.25 5.97 -12.02
CA VAL A 168 -6.68 5.62 -12.11
C VAL A 168 -6.94 4.79 -13.37
N GLU A 169 -6.39 5.22 -14.51
CA GLU A 169 -6.59 4.56 -15.80
C GLU A 169 -6.01 3.13 -15.79
N ALA A 170 -4.77 2.97 -15.31
CA ALA A 170 -4.10 1.67 -15.25
C ALA A 170 -4.83 0.70 -14.30
N ALA A 171 -5.29 1.19 -13.15
CA ALA A 171 -6.04 0.37 -12.20
C ALA A 171 -7.38 -0.09 -12.78
N LEU A 172 -8.14 0.82 -13.42
CA LEU A 172 -9.42 0.47 -14.03
C LEU A 172 -9.27 -0.47 -15.24
N ALA A 173 -8.22 -0.28 -16.04
CA ALA A 173 -7.94 -1.16 -17.17
C ALA A 173 -7.54 -2.58 -16.73
N ALA A 174 -6.91 -2.71 -15.57
CA ALA A 174 -6.48 -4.00 -15.00
C ALA A 174 -7.62 -4.83 -14.41
N LEU A 175 -8.74 -4.21 -14.06
CA LEU A 175 -9.86 -4.84 -13.36
C LEU A 175 -11.02 -5.14 -14.31
N ASP A 176 -11.44 -6.41 -14.37
CA ASP A 176 -12.60 -6.83 -15.16
C ASP A 176 -13.90 -6.18 -14.60
N PRO A 177 -14.60 -5.33 -15.37
CA PRO A 177 -15.81 -4.65 -14.90
C PRO A 177 -16.97 -5.61 -14.58
N GLY A 178 -16.93 -6.84 -15.08
CA GLY A 178 -17.88 -7.89 -14.71
C GLY A 178 -17.70 -8.39 -13.28
N GLN A 179 -16.48 -8.29 -12.73
CA GLN A 179 -16.12 -8.76 -11.39
C GLN A 179 -15.89 -7.63 -10.39
N TRP A 180 -15.60 -6.43 -10.86
CA TRP A 180 -15.21 -5.30 -10.04
C TRP A 180 -16.13 -4.10 -10.22
N GLN A 181 -16.35 -3.38 -9.13
CA GLN A 181 -17.07 -2.11 -9.12
C GLN A 181 -16.17 -1.03 -8.53
N PRO A 182 -15.77 -0.02 -9.32
CA PRO A 182 -15.13 1.16 -8.79
C PRO A 182 -16.06 1.88 -7.82
N ILE A 183 -15.55 2.18 -6.61
CA ILE A 183 -16.25 2.96 -5.58
C ILE A 183 -15.65 4.35 -5.53
N VAL A 184 -14.32 4.43 -5.60
CA VAL A 184 -13.53 5.67 -5.73
C VAL A 184 -12.53 5.45 -6.86
N ALA A 185 -12.37 6.42 -7.73
CA ALA A 185 -11.41 6.45 -8.81
C ALA A 185 -11.07 7.91 -9.15
N ASP A 186 -10.34 8.57 -8.22
CA ASP A 186 -10.12 10.01 -8.24
C ASP A 186 -8.63 10.34 -8.19
N GLU A 187 -8.31 11.53 -8.70
CA GLU A 187 -7.04 12.18 -8.44
C GLU A 187 -7.23 13.24 -7.34
N ARG A 188 -6.47 13.13 -6.25
CA ARG A 188 -6.63 13.97 -5.07
C ARG A 188 -5.34 14.66 -4.67
N PRO A 189 -5.40 15.91 -4.15
CA PRO A 189 -4.23 16.53 -3.54
C PRO A 189 -3.65 15.63 -2.44
N ARG A 190 -2.32 15.58 -2.37
CA ARG A 190 -1.63 14.84 -1.31
C ARG A 190 -1.92 15.48 0.05
N PRO A 191 -2.37 14.72 1.06
CA PRO A 191 -2.80 15.27 2.35
C PRO A 191 -1.67 15.84 3.20
N MET A 192 -0.42 15.41 2.97
CA MET A 192 0.75 15.92 3.71
C MET A 192 1.43 17.04 2.94
N ALA A 193 2.04 17.99 3.67
CA ALA A 193 2.65 19.19 3.14
C ALA A 193 3.56 18.91 1.94
N GLY A 194 3.21 19.47 0.81
CA GLY A 194 3.94 19.35 -0.45
C GLY A 194 3.01 19.50 -1.64
N THR A 195 3.56 19.89 -2.75
CA THR A 195 2.88 19.90 -4.05
C THR A 195 2.84 18.47 -4.57
N GLY A 196 1.67 17.92 -4.80
CA GLY A 196 1.54 16.61 -5.41
C GLY A 196 0.10 16.16 -5.44
N VAL A 197 -0.16 15.27 -6.37
CA VAL A 197 -1.46 14.65 -6.58
C VAL A 197 -1.29 13.14 -6.50
N ASP A 198 -2.24 12.47 -5.87
CA ASP A 198 -2.28 11.03 -5.75
C ASP A 198 -3.49 10.48 -6.51
N ALA A 199 -3.28 9.40 -7.27
CA ALA A 199 -4.36 8.56 -7.74
C ALA A 199 -4.88 7.73 -6.56
N VAL A 200 -6.18 7.79 -6.29
CA VAL A 200 -6.84 7.06 -5.19
C VAL A 200 -7.91 6.16 -5.78
N ILE A 201 -7.75 4.86 -5.63
CA ILE A 201 -8.65 3.87 -6.19
C ILE A 201 -9.16 2.94 -5.09
N ARG A 202 -10.47 2.85 -4.94
CA ARG A 202 -11.17 1.86 -4.13
C ARG A 202 -12.11 1.09 -5.03
N ALA A 203 -11.91 -0.20 -5.15
CA ALA A 203 -12.75 -1.09 -5.95
C ALA A 203 -13.29 -2.22 -5.09
N GLY A 204 -14.60 -2.46 -5.16
CA GLY A 204 -15.27 -3.60 -4.53
C GLY A 204 -15.32 -4.78 -5.47
N ARG A 205 -14.96 -5.97 -4.99
CA ARG A 205 -15.15 -7.21 -5.73
C ARG A 205 -16.61 -7.68 -5.59
N ARG A 206 -17.27 -7.95 -6.70
CA ARG A 206 -18.66 -8.43 -6.69
C ARG A 206 -18.78 -9.79 -5.98
N SER A 207 -19.91 -10.00 -5.31
CA SER A 207 -20.23 -11.24 -4.58
C SER A 207 -20.42 -12.43 -5.51
#